data_9e8dbbe0973e7595c580a8f858776e5f
#
_entry.id   9e8dbbe0973e7595c580a8f858776e5f
#
_cell.length_a   1.000
_cell.length_b   1.000
_cell.length_c   1.000
_cell.angle_alpha   90.00
_cell.angle_beta   90.00
_cell.angle_gamma   90.00
#
_symmetry.space_group_name_H-M   'P 1'
#
loop_
_entity.id
_entity.type
_entity.pdbx_description
1 polymer ?
#
loop_
_entity_poly.entity_id
_entity_poly.type
_entity_poly.pdbx_seq_one_letter_code
_entity_poly.pdbx_strand_id
1 'polypeptide(L)'
;MNYYSTNGKAPLADLHKAVVKGLAEDRGLYMPEVIHKLPKAFLDDMPKMRFQDIAFNVASAFFGDDVDLDALQDLVYDTLQFDCPIVKVKENIYSLELFHGPTLAFKDVGARFMARLLQYFIRGERSVESGKREVNVLVATSGDTGSAVANGFLGVEGIHIYVLYPKGKVSPIQECQFTTLAKNITAIEVDGVFDDCQALVKSAFMDEELNKHMMLTSANSINVARFLPQAFYYFNAVAQISALKSQTSNLKPQTSDIVMCVPSGNFGNICAALFGHQMGMPVKRFIAANNANDIFYNYLQTGQYNPKPSKQTLANAMDVGDPSNFARIINLYSENGKLSPEETHQRITSLISGATYSDEQIKETMRQCYKETGYILDPHGACGYQALEDGLQPGEIGIFCETAHPAKFKEKVDDILGIDVEIPERLAAFMKGEKQSVPMTKDFNDFKKFLLTR
;
A
#
# COMPACT_ATOMS: atom_id res chain seq x y z
N MET A 1 -7.28 0.18 -21.72
CA MET A 1 -7.75 1.33 -20.88
C MET A 1 -6.71 2.45 -20.94
N ASN A 2 -7.12 3.74 -21.00
CA ASN A 2 -6.17 4.85 -20.94
C ASN A 2 -5.99 5.35 -19.50
N TYR A 3 -4.84 5.98 -19.28
CA TYR A 3 -4.47 6.62 -18.03
C TYR A 3 -4.07 8.08 -18.28
N TYR A 4 -4.59 8.99 -17.48
CA TYR A 4 -4.23 10.41 -17.50
C TYR A 4 -3.40 10.78 -16.26
N SER A 5 -2.72 11.93 -16.32
CA SER A 5 -1.96 12.47 -15.19
C SER A 5 -2.82 13.33 -14.28
N THR A 6 -2.65 13.20 -12.96
CA THR A 6 -3.30 14.10 -11.98
C THR A 6 -2.93 15.57 -12.16
N ASN A 7 -1.79 15.88 -12.82
CA ASN A 7 -1.39 17.26 -13.15
C ASN A 7 -1.96 17.76 -14.49
N GLY A 8 -2.56 16.87 -15.30
CA GLY A 8 -3.32 17.20 -16.50
C GLY A 8 -2.52 17.77 -17.69
N LYS A 9 -1.18 17.71 -17.65
CA LYS A 9 -0.29 18.27 -18.70
C LYS A 9 0.44 17.20 -19.51
N ALA A 10 0.48 15.96 -19.02
CA ALA A 10 1.08 14.84 -19.74
C ALA A 10 0.08 14.25 -20.75
N PRO A 11 0.57 13.64 -21.86
CA PRO A 11 -0.30 12.89 -22.76
C PRO A 11 -0.90 11.66 -22.06
N LEU A 12 -2.02 11.16 -22.63
CA LEU A 12 -2.58 9.89 -22.19
C LEU A 12 -1.56 8.76 -22.34
N ALA A 13 -1.62 7.80 -21.44
CA ALA A 13 -0.78 6.62 -21.44
C ALA A 13 -1.66 5.36 -21.47
N ASP A 14 -1.18 4.28 -22.08
CA ASP A 14 -1.72 2.95 -21.86
C ASP A 14 -1.26 2.37 -20.50
N LEU A 15 -1.79 1.21 -20.13
CA LEU A 15 -1.39 0.55 -18.89
C LEU A 15 0.10 0.20 -18.87
N HIS A 16 0.63 -0.28 -19.99
CA HIS A 16 2.05 -0.62 -20.11
C HIS A 16 2.95 0.57 -19.73
N LYS A 17 2.73 1.73 -20.35
CA LYS A 17 3.47 2.96 -20.07
C LYS A 17 3.27 3.41 -18.61
N ALA A 18 2.02 3.36 -18.10
CA ALA A 18 1.72 3.78 -16.73
C ALA A 18 2.44 2.91 -15.68
N VAL A 19 2.58 1.61 -15.93
CA VAL A 19 3.29 0.68 -15.04
C VAL A 19 4.81 0.82 -15.18
N VAL A 20 5.33 0.83 -16.41
CA VAL A 20 6.78 0.86 -16.67
C VAL A 20 7.37 2.22 -16.27
N LYS A 21 6.67 3.33 -16.49
CA LYS A 21 7.14 4.67 -16.08
C LYS A 21 6.86 4.99 -14.62
N GLY A 22 5.72 4.54 -14.08
CA GLY A 22 5.29 4.80 -12.70
C GLY A 22 4.83 6.24 -12.44
N LEU A 23 5.42 7.23 -13.11
CA LEU A 23 5.06 8.66 -13.06
C LEU A 23 4.88 9.20 -14.47
N ALA A 24 3.93 10.14 -14.63
CA ALA A 24 3.74 10.87 -15.86
C ALA A 24 4.86 11.90 -16.10
N GLU A 25 5.02 12.36 -17.35
CA GLU A 25 6.07 13.30 -17.76
C GLU A 25 5.98 14.64 -17.05
N ASP A 26 4.77 15.04 -16.63
CA ASP A 26 4.51 16.27 -15.85
C ASP A 26 4.63 16.07 -14.33
N ARG A 27 5.13 14.88 -13.89
CA ARG A 27 5.29 14.46 -12.50
C ARG A 27 3.96 14.17 -11.77
N GLY A 28 2.84 14.16 -12.48
CA GLY A 28 1.55 13.74 -11.94
C GLY A 28 1.47 12.22 -11.81
N LEU A 29 0.53 11.77 -11.01
CA LEU A 29 0.24 10.34 -10.83
C LEU A 29 -0.71 9.87 -11.91
N TYR A 30 -0.48 8.67 -12.43
CA TYR A 30 -1.42 8.07 -13.36
C TYR A 30 -2.73 7.68 -12.68
N MET A 31 -3.84 8.00 -13.36
CA MET A 31 -5.21 7.68 -13.01
C MET A 31 -5.91 7.01 -14.20
N PRO A 32 -6.69 5.94 -14.02
CA PRO A 32 -7.48 5.38 -15.10
C PRO A 32 -8.57 6.37 -15.54
N GLU A 33 -8.80 6.50 -16.85
CA GLU A 33 -9.87 7.37 -17.37
C GLU A 33 -11.26 6.92 -16.94
N VAL A 34 -11.44 5.62 -16.73
CA VAL A 34 -12.71 5.02 -16.34
C VAL A 34 -12.49 4.09 -15.15
N ILE A 35 -13.35 4.22 -14.15
CA ILE A 35 -13.47 3.24 -13.08
C ILE A 35 -14.77 2.47 -13.32
N HIS A 36 -14.64 1.24 -13.81
CA HIS A 36 -15.78 0.39 -14.12
C HIS A 36 -16.49 -0.07 -12.86
N LYS A 37 -17.81 0.08 -12.83
CA LYS A 37 -18.63 -0.53 -11.77
C LYS A 37 -18.69 -2.04 -11.97
N LEU A 38 -18.51 -2.76 -10.90
CA LEU A 38 -18.67 -4.22 -10.91
C LEU A 38 -20.17 -4.61 -10.99
N PRO A 39 -20.50 -5.70 -11.68
CA PRO A 39 -21.88 -6.16 -11.78
C PRO A 39 -22.48 -6.46 -10.42
N LYS A 40 -23.76 -6.10 -10.23
CA LYS A 40 -24.48 -6.40 -8.97
C LYS A 40 -24.47 -7.89 -8.65
N ALA A 41 -24.61 -8.77 -9.65
CA ALA A 41 -24.54 -10.22 -9.48
C ALA A 41 -23.22 -10.67 -8.85
N PHE A 42 -22.08 -10.08 -9.28
CA PHE A 42 -20.78 -10.35 -8.66
C PHE A 42 -20.77 -9.93 -7.18
N LEU A 43 -21.24 -8.71 -6.88
CA LEU A 43 -21.27 -8.20 -5.50
C LEU A 43 -22.18 -9.05 -4.59
N ASP A 44 -23.29 -9.57 -5.12
CA ASP A 44 -24.23 -10.44 -4.39
C ASP A 44 -23.62 -11.85 -4.15
N ASP A 45 -22.75 -12.34 -5.04
CA ASP A 45 -22.15 -13.67 -4.96
C ASP A 45 -20.78 -13.71 -4.26
N MET A 46 -20.11 -12.57 -4.10
CA MET A 46 -18.78 -12.47 -3.42
C MET A 46 -18.70 -13.27 -2.09
N PRO A 47 -19.74 -13.29 -1.22
CA PRO A 47 -19.66 -14.03 0.05
C PRO A 47 -19.44 -15.53 -0.08
N LYS A 48 -19.62 -16.10 -1.28
CA LYS A 48 -19.44 -17.52 -1.59
C LYS A 48 -18.15 -17.80 -2.39
N MET A 49 -17.43 -16.75 -2.79
CA MET A 49 -16.26 -16.86 -3.65
C MET A 49 -14.98 -16.97 -2.84
N ARG A 50 -13.96 -17.59 -3.42
CA ARG A 50 -12.60 -17.57 -2.85
C ARG A 50 -11.98 -16.19 -3.07
N PHE A 51 -11.02 -15.84 -2.23
CA PHE A 51 -10.31 -14.55 -2.31
C PHE A 51 -9.71 -14.30 -3.70
N GLN A 52 -9.05 -15.32 -4.30
CA GLN A 52 -8.45 -15.21 -5.62
C GLN A 52 -9.49 -14.94 -6.71
N ASP A 53 -10.68 -15.54 -6.61
CA ASP A 53 -11.76 -15.35 -7.58
C ASP A 53 -12.35 -13.93 -7.48
N ILE A 54 -12.52 -13.42 -6.26
CA ILE A 54 -12.90 -12.02 -6.01
C ILE A 54 -11.86 -11.08 -6.62
N ALA A 55 -10.58 -11.31 -6.30
CA ALA A 55 -9.48 -10.49 -6.77
C ALA A 55 -9.35 -10.49 -8.30
N PHE A 56 -9.57 -11.63 -8.96
CA PHE A 56 -9.55 -11.72 -10.41
C PHE A 56 -10.65 -10.87 -11.07
N ASN A 57 -11.87 -10.89 -10.52
CA ASN A 57 -12.95 -10.04 -11.03
C ASN A 57 -12.64 -8.54 -10.86
N VAL A 58 -12.08 -8.15 -9.72
CA VAL A 58 -11.64 -6.77 -9.48
C VAL A 58 -10.47 -6.39 -10.39
N ALA A 59 -9.49 -7.28 -10.56
CA ALA A 59 -8.35 -7.07 -11.44
C ALA A 59 -8.79 -6.93 -12.92
N SER A 60 -9.74 -7.73 -13.37
CA SER A 60 -10.28 -7.67 -14.73
C SER A 60 -10.89 -6.31 -15.04
N ALA A 61 -11.53 -5.66 -14.06
CA ALA A 61 -12.09 -4.33 -14.26
C ALA A 61 -11.03 -3.23 -14.39
N PHE A 62 -9.80 -3.44 -13.88
CA PHE A 62 -8.69 -2.50 -14.02
C PHE A 62 -7.73 -2.82 -15.16
N PHE A 63 -7.50 -4.10 -15.44
CA PHE A 63 -6.40 -4.55 -16.26
C PHE A 63 -6.83 -5.43 -17.45
N GLY A 64 -8.10 -5.88 -17.46
CA GLY A 64 -8.57 -6.87 -18.45
C GLY A 64 -8.64 -6.37 -19.91
N ASP A 65 -8.62 -5.05 -20.13
CA ASP A 65 -8.55 -4.47 -21.48
C ASP A 65 -7.12 -4.52 -22.07
N ASP A 66 -6.10 -4.64 -21.20
CA ASP A 66 -4.69 -4.48 -21.58
C ASP A 66 -3.87 -5.74 -21.34
N VAL A 67 -4.39 -6.70 -20.57
CA VAL A 67 -3.74 -7.95 -20.20
C VAL A 67 -4.65 -9.11 -20.61
N ASP A 68 -4.09 -10.13 -21.25
CA ASP A 68 -4.82 -11.36 -21.56
C ASP A 68 -5.46 -11.94 -20.28
N LEU A 69 -6.72 -12.35 -20.34
CA LEU A 69 -7.47 -12.75 -19.15
C LEU A 69 -6.91 -14.00 -18.47
N ASP A 70 -6.40 -14.97 -19.23
CA ASP A 70 -5.80 -16.17 -18.64
C ASP A 70 -4.49 -15.80 -17.95
N ALA A 71 -3.67 -14.95 -18.57
CA ALA A 71 -2.46 -14.41 -17.98
C ALA A 71 -2.78 -13.57 -16.73
N LEU A 72 -3.82 -12.74 -16.75
CA LEU A 72 -4.24 -11.95 -15.60
C LEU A 72 -4.70 -12.83 -14.44
N GLN A 73 -5.41 -13.93 -14.74
CA GLN A 73 -5.81 -14.91 -13.72
C GLN A 73 -4.59 -15.54 -13.06
N ASP A 74 -3.61 -15.98 -13.85
CA ASP A 74 -2.35 -16.54 -13.34
C ASP A 74 -1.59 -15.52 -12.47
N LEU A 75 -1.52 -14.25 -12.91
CA LEU A 75 -0.90 -13.16 -12.15
C LEU A 75 -1.56 -12.97 -10.78
N VAL A 76 -2.89 -12.96 -10.74
CA VAL A 76 -3.66 -12.79 -9.50
C VAL A 76 -3.46 -13.99 -8.58
N TYR A 77 -3.57 -15.20 -9.09
CA TYR A 77 -3.48 -16.41 -8.27
C TYR A 77 -2.07 -16.64 -7.73
N ASP A 78 -1.04 -16.35 -8.51
CA ASP A 78 0.34 -16.39 -8.02
C ASP A 78 0.62 -15.27 -7.02
N THR A 79 0.00 -14.09 -7.16
CA THR A 79 0.09 -13.02 -6.17
C THR A 79 -0.49 -13.42 -4.83
N LEU A 80 -1.69 -14.01 -4.82
CA LEU A 80 -2.49 -14.30 -3.64
C LEU A 80 -2.38 -15.77 -3.20
N GLN A 81 -1.16 -16.21 -2.89
CA GLN A 81 -0.90 -17.53 -2.28
C GLN A 81 -1.07 -17.52 -0.74
N PHE A 82 -1.64 -16.48 -0.19
CA PHE A 82 -1.95 -16.29 1.22
C PHE A 82 -3.29 -15.58 1.34
N ASP A 83 -3.92 -15.72 2.50
CA ASP A 83 -5.22 -15.10 2.78
C ASP A 83 -5.07 -13.74 3.46
N CYS A 84 -6.17 -12.97 3.48
CA CYS A 84 -6.35 -11.75 4.24
C CYS A 84 -7.63 -11.90 5.05
N PRO A 85 -7.58 -12.62 6.19
CA PRO A 85 -8.77 -12.92 6.98
C PRO A 85 -9.25 -11.70 7.76
N ILE A 86 -10.54 -11.69 8.08
CA ILE A 86 -11.07 -10.86 9.13
C ILE A 86 -11.09 -11.64 10.45
N VAL A 87 -10.67 -10.99 11.53
CA VAL A 87 -10.66 -11.57 12.88
C VAL A 87 -11.49 -10.68 13.81
N LYS A 88 -12.44 -11.27 14.51
CA LYS A 88 -13.22 -10.51 15.50
C LYS A 88 -12.35 -10.15 16.69
N VAL A 89 -12.17 -8.86 16.94
CA VAL A 89 -11.40 -8.35 18.09
C VAL A 89 -12.33 -7.99 19.25
N LYS A 90 -13.43 -7.30 18.94
CA LYS A 90 -14.45 -6.90 19.91
C LYS A 90 -15.84 -7.00 19.26
N GLU A 91 -16.90 -6.74 20.03
CA GLU A 91 -18.23 -6.68 19.44
C GLU A 91 -18.30 -5.59 18.37
N ASN A 92 -18.73 -5.99 17.15
CA ASN A 92 -18.81 -5.14 15.95
C ASN A 92 -17.47 -4.54 15.46
N ILE A 93 -16.32 -4.93 16.00
CA ILE A 93 -15.00 -4.51 15.55
C ILE A 93 -14.19 -5.71 15.10
N TYR A 94 -13.73 -5.67 13.85
CA TYR A 94 -12.96 -6.71 13.21
C TYR A 94 -11.62 -6.16 12.72
N SER A 95 -10.56 -6.95 12.88
CA SER A 95 -9.27 -6.73 12.22
C SER A 95 -9.30 -7.36 10.84
N LEU A 96 -8.90 -6.64 9.81
CA LEU A 96 -8.49 -7.19 8.54
C LEU A 96 -6.99 -7.43 8.60
N GLU A 97 -6.60 -8.68 8.83
CA GLU A 97 -5.20 -9.06 8.96
C GLU A 97 -4.52 -9.16 7.60
N LEU A 98 -3.66 -8.20 7.29
CA LEU A 98 -2.98 -8.06 6.00
C LEU A 98 -1.52 -8.54 6.05
N PHE A 99 -1.15 -9.28 7.08
CA PHE A 99 0.22 -9.69 7.37
C PHE A 99 0.50 -11.18 7.18
N HIS A 100 -0.32 -11.89 6.42
CA HIS A 100 -0.12 -13.32 6.15
C HIS A 100 0.73 -13.60 4.91
N GLY A 101 1.14 -12.56 4.20
CA GLY A 101 2.04 -12.64 3.06
C GLY A 101 3.51 -12.92 3.42
N PRO A 102 4.40 -13.04 2.41
CA PRO A 102 5.80 -13.41 2.62
C PRO A 102 6.59 -12.52 3.57
N THR A 103 6.30 -11.20 3.58
CA THR A 103 7.04 -10.24 4.41
C THR A 103 6.24 -9.76 5.62
N LEU A 104 5.09 -10.36 5.87
CA LEU A 104 4.21 -10.07 6.99
C LEU A 104 3.75 -8.59 7.01
N ALA A 105 3.40 -8.06 5.84
CA ALA A 105 2.83 -6.70 5.68
C ALA A 105 1.85 -6.64 4.51
N PHE A 106 0.87 -5.74 4.58
CA PHE A 106 -0.16 -5.52 3.55
C PHE A 106 0.43 -5.23 2.15
N LYS A 107 1.64 -4.71 2.13
CA LYS A 107 2.35 -4.30 0.91
C LYS A 107 2.73 -5.48 0.02
N ASP A 108 2.69 -6.71 0.53
CA ASP A 108 2.97 -7.92 -0.24
C ASP A 108 2.02 -8.06 -1.43
N VAL A 109 0.73 -7.78 -1.27
CA VAL A 109 -0.26 -7.88 -2.35
C VAL A 109 0.13 -7.03 -3.55
N GLY A 110 0.34 -5.72 -3.32
CA GLY A 110 0.68 -4.81 -4.40
C GLY A 110 2.10 -5.04 -4.97
N ALA A 111 3.08 -5.44 -4.13
CA ALA A 111 4.44 -5.69 -4.58
C ALA A 111 4.54 -6.93 -5.48
N ARG A 112 3.92 -8.02 -5.06
CA ARG A 112 3.88 -9.28 -5.82
C ARG A 112 3.11 -9.11 -7.13
N PHE A 113 1.96 -8.44 -7.10
CA PHE A 113 1.20 -8.17 -8.32
C PHE A 113 2.00 -7.32 -9.32
N MET A 114 2.59 -6.22 -8.86
CA MET A 114 3.40 -5.37 -9.72
C MET A 114 4.59 -6.12 -10.34
N ALA A 115 5.26 -6.96 -9.56
CA ALA A 115 6.40 -7.73 -10.05
C ALA A 115 6.01 -8.63 -11.24
N ARG A 116 4.87 -9.28 -11.16
CA ARG A 116 4.34 -10.18 -12.17
C ARG A 116 3.82 -9.43 -13.41
N LEU A 117 3.09 -8.34 -13.17
CA LEU A 117 2.58 -7.50 -14.25
C LEU A 117 3.72 -6.84 -15.04
N LEU A 118 4.74 -6.33 -14.34
CA LEU A 118 5.92 -5.75 -14.98
C LEU A 118 6.69 -6.81 -15.78
N GLN A 119 6.84 -8.01 -15.24
CA GLN A 119 7.46 -9.13 -15.96
C GLN A 119 6.66 -9.54 -17.22
N TYR A 120 5.32 -9.56 -17.14
CA TYR A 120 4.46 -9.81 -18.28
C TYR A 120 4.73 -8.83 -19.43
N PHE A 121 4.79 -7.54 -19.13
CA PHE A 121 5.08 -6.52 -20.15
C PHE A 121 6.50 -6.65 -20.71
N ILE A 122 7.51 -6.84 -19.88
CA ILE A 122 8.91 -7.00 -20.34
C ILE A 122 9.08 -8.23 -21.24
N ARG A 123 8.39 -9.34 -20.97
CA ARG A 123 8.44 -10.53 -21.81
C ARG A 123 7.78 -10.30 -23.17
N GLY A 124 6.67 -9.53 -23.19
CA GLY A 124 6.01 -9.12 -24.44
C GLY A 124 6.92 -8.28 -25.35
N GLU A 125 7.66 -7.32 -24.78
CA GLU A 125 8.63 -6.49 -25.53
C GLU A 125 9.83 -7.29 -26.07
N ARG A 126 10.33 -8.27 -25.31
CA ARG A 126 11.46 -9.11 -25.75
C ARG A 126 11.17 -9.95 -26.98
N SER A 127 9.89 -10.20 -27.28
CA SER A 127 9.49 -10.90 -28.51
C SER A 127 9.61 -10.02 -29.76
N VAL A 128 9.71 -8.70 -29.61
CA VAL A 128 9.69 -7.71 -30.70
C VAL A 128 11.06 -7.08 -30.94
N GLU A 129 11.91 -6.89 -29.90
CA GLU A 129 13.22 -6.25 -30.03
C GLU A 129 14.35 -7.12 -29.44
N SER A 130 15.41 -7.35 -30.22
CA SER A 130 16.57 -8.17 -29.86
C SER A 130 17.55 -7.55 -28.84
N GLY A 131 17.18 -6.51 -28.11
CA GLY A 131 17.99 -5.81 -27.10
C GLY A 131 17.48 -6.05 -25.67
N LYS A 132 18.24 -6.79 -24.86
CA LYS A 132 17.96 -7.01 -23.43
C LYS A 132 18.11 -5.70 -22.65
N ARG A 133 17.06 -4.90 -22.48
CA ARG A 133 17.04 -3.79 -21.49
C ARG A 133 16.49 -4.32 -20.18
N GLU A 134 17.31 -4.27 -19.13
CA GLU A 134 16.90 -4.55 -17.76
C GLU A 134 16.13 -3.36 -17.20
N VAL A 135 15.00 -3.62 -16.52
CA VAL A 135 14.25 -2.59 -15.81
C VAL A 135 14.81 -2.44 -14.40
N ASN A 136 15.21 -1.22 -14.05
CA ASN A 136 15.78 -0.89 -12.78
C ASN A 136 14.73 -0.21 -11.89
N VAL A 137 14.33 -0.89 -10.83
CA VAL A 137 13.31 -0.41 -9.90
C VAL A 137 13.98 0.27 -8.71
N LEU A 138 13.72 1.56 -8.53
CA LEU A 138 14.19 2.30 -7.36
C LEU A 138 13.06 2.39 -6.33
N VAL A 139 13.37 2.06 -5.09
CA VAL A 139 12.43 2.15 -3.97
C VAL A 139 13.09 2.76 -2.74
N ALA A 140 12.56 3.90 -2.28
CA ALA A 140 12.88 4.43 -0.96
C ALA A 140 11.96 3.80 0.09
N THR A 141 12.52 3.41 1.24
CA THR A 141 11.75 2.70 2.26
C THR A 141 12.11 3.12 3.68
N SER A 142 11.11 3.09 4.56
CA SER A 142 11.24 3.13 6.03
C SER A 142 11.14 1.71 6.66
N GLY A 143 11.10 0.64 5.84
CA GLY A 143 11.03 -0.76 6.27
C GLY A 143 10.13 -1.61 5.36
N ASP A 144 8.83 -1.66 5.61
CA ASP A 144 7.88 -2.59 4.97
C ASP A 144 7.80 -2.50 3.45
N THR A 145 7.90 -1.30 2.88
CA THR A 145 7.86 -1.15 1.42
C THR A 145 9.06 -1.83 0.77
N GLY A 146 10.27 -1.60 1.30
CA GLY A 146 11.48 -2.26 0.82
C GLY A 146 11.43 -3.77 0.97
N SER A 147 10.97 -4.25 2.13
CA SER A 147 10.78 -5.68 2.38
C SER A 147 9.85 -6.33 1.36
N ALA A 148 8.66 -5.76 1.16
CA ALA A 148 7.67 -6.30 0.23
C ALA A 148 8.13 -6.25 -1.23
N VAL A 149 8.76 -5.14 -1.66
CA VAL A 149 9.29 -5.00 -3.02
C VAL A 149 10.44 -5.97 -3.26
N ALA A 150 11.44 -6.01 -2.37
CA ALA A 150 12.57 -6.90 -2.52
C ALA A 150 12.13 -8.38 -2.61
N ASN A 151 11.21 -8.82 -1.75
CA ASN A 151 10.68 -10.18 -1.80
C ASN A 151 9.77 -10.45 -2.99
N GLY A 152 8.89 -9.51 -3.35
CA GLY A 152 7.96 -9.65 -4.48
C GLY A 152 8.68 -9.78 -5.83
N PHE A 153 9.83 -9.13 -5.96
CA PHE A 153 10.66 -9.11 -7.17
C PHE A 153 11.87 -10.05 -7.13
N LEU A 154 12.09 -10.78 -6.03
CA LEU A 154 13.25 -11.66 -5.89
C LEU A 154 13.30 -12.71 -7.00
N GLY A 155 14.38 -12.70 -7.79
CA GLY A 155 14.59 -13.65 -8.87
C GLY A 155 13.74 -13.41 -10.13
N VAL A 156 13.02 -12.29 -10.21
CA VAL A 156 12.25 -11.91 -11.42
C VAL A 156 13.23 -11.50 -12.52
N GLU A 157 13.21 -12.25 -13.62
CA GLU A 157 14.13 -12.06 -14.73
C GLU A 157 13.91 -10.73 -15.45
N GLY A 158 15.00 -9.99 -15.72
CA GLY A 158 15.00 -8.74 -16.45
C GLY A 158 14.64 -7.53 -15.61
N ILE A 159 14.59 -7.69 -14.27
CA ILE A 159 14.32 -6.62 -13.33
C ILE A 159 15.39 -6.61 -12.24
N HIS A 160 15.98 -5.47 -11.97
CA HIS A 160 16.87 -5.23 -10.83
C HIS A 160 16.25 -4.23 -9.84
N ILE A 161 16.38 -4.49 -8.56
CA ILE A 161 15.79 -3.68 -7.49
C ILE A 161 16.88 -3.01 -6.66
N TYR A 162 16.79 -1.70 -6.52
CA TYR A 162 17.61 -0.90 -5.60
C TYR A 162 16.73 -0.41 -4.46
N VAL A 163 16.99 -0.90 -3.24
CA VAL A 163 16.27 -0.54 -2.02
C VAL A 163 17.08 0.47 -1.23
N LEU A 164 16.67 1.74 -1.26
CA LEU A 164 17.32 2.81 -0.50
C LEU A 164 16.65 2.94 0.87
N TYR A 165 17.42 2.85 1.93
CA TYR A 165 16.93 2.96 3.29
C TYR A 165 17.87 3.77 4.19
N PRO A 166 17.33 4.50 5.20
CA PRO A 166 18.14 5.34 6.08
C PRO A 166 18.85 4.49 7.12
N LYS A 167 20.16 4.68 7.24
CA LYS A 167 21.05 3.97 8.16
C LYS A 167 20.59 4.07 9.61
N GLY A 168 20.38 2.92 10.25
CA GLY A 168 20.00 2.82 11.66
C GLY A 168 18.61 3.38 12.00
N LYS A 169 17.74 3.62 10.99
CA LYS A 169 16.37 4.14 11.19
C LYS A 169 15.26 3.12 10.87
N VAL A 170 15.63 1.97 10.34
CA VAL A 170 14.74 0.84 10.08
C VAL A 170 14.92 -0.19 11.19
N SER A 171 13.87 -0.86 11.64
CA SER A 171 14.02 -1.90 12.65
C SER A 171 14.90 -3.04 12.14
N PRO A 172 15.73 -3.68 12.98
CA PRO A 172 16.61 -4.76 12.54
C PRO A 172 15.87 -5.90 11.83
N ILE A 173 14.66 -6.21 12.31
CA ILE A 173 13.81 -7.25 11.73
C ILE A 173 13.31 -6.87 10.32
N GLN A 174 12.93 -5.60 10.10
CA GLN A 174 12.54 -5.15 8.76
C GLN A 174 13.75 -5.05 7.83
N GLU A 175 14.89 -4.60 8.33
CA GLU A 175 16.12 -4.44 7.56
C GLU A 175 16.60 -5.78 6.99
N CYS A 176 16.61 -6.85 7.78
CA CYS A 176 17.05 -8.16 7.30
C CYS A 176 16.18 -8.72 6.16
N GLN A 177 14.91 -8.32 6.06
CA GLN A 177 14.00 -8.79 5.01
C GLN A 177 14.38 -8.34 3.59
N PHE A 178 15.26 -7.36 3.42
CA PHE A 178 15.76 -6.93 2.10
C PHE A 178 17.28 -6.89 1.99
N THR A 179 18.02 -6.89 3.11
CA THR A 179 19.50 -6.89 3.08
C THR A 179 20.10 -8.27 2.98
N THR A 180 19.33 -9.35 3.15
CA THR A 180 19.84 -10.73 3.14
C THR A 180 19.49 -11.50 1.86
N LEU A 181 18.90 -10.85 0.86
CA LEU A 181 18.30 -11.54 -0.30
C LEU A 181 19.27 -11.75 -1.47
N ALA A 182 20.22 -10.87 -1.70
CA ALA A 182 21.12 -10.93 -2.86
C ALA A 182 20.39 -11.06 -4.24
N LYS A 183 20.99 -11.75 -5.22
CA LYS A 183 20.48 -11.93 -6.61
C LYS A 183 20.28 -10.59 -7.31
N ASN A 184 19.04 -10.30 -7.73
CA ASN A 184 18.64 -9.07 -8.40
C ASN A 184 18.22 -7.95 -7.41
N ILE A 185 18.57 -8.06 -6.14
CA ILE A 185 18.24 -7.08 -5.11
C ILE A 185 19.55 -6.44 -4.60
N THR A 186 19.61 -5.12 -4.63
CA THR A 186 20.71 -4.33 -4.05
C THR A 186 20.14 -3.40 -2.97
N ALA A 187 20.51 -3.65 -1.71
CA ALA A 187 20.17 -2.76 -0.61
C ALA A 187 21.22 -1.64 -0.51
N ILE A 188 20.76 -0.40 -0.40
CA ILE A 188 21.60 0.81 -0.33
C ILE A 188 21.34 1.53 0.99
N GLU A 189 22.33 1.51 1.86
CA GLU A 189 22.28 2.11 3.18
C GLU A 189 22.72 3.57 3.12
N VAL A 190 21.76 4.48 3.17
CA VAL A 190 21.98 5.92 3.02
C VAL A 190 22.30 6.55 4.38
N ASP A 191 23.40 7.30 4.45
CA ASP A 191 23.75 8.11 5.63
C ASP A 191 22.89 9.38 5.69
N GLY A 192 21.63 9.21 6.13
CA GLY A 192 20.61 10.23 6.12
C GLY A 192 19.31 9.80 6.78
N VAL A 193 18.22 10.44 6.39
CA VAL A 193 16.85 10.14 6.80
C VAL A 193 16.02 9.63 5.62
N PHE A 194 14.78 9.20 5.88
CA PHE A 194 13.91 8.68 4.82
C PHE A 194 13.67 9.68 3.68
N ASP A 195 13.53 10.97 4.01
CA ASP A 195 13.36 12.03 3.01
C ASP A 195 14.58 12.18 2.09
N ASP A 196 15.81 11.93 2.60
CA ASP A 196 17.02 11.90 1.78
C ASP A 196 16.99 10.73 0.78
N CYS A 197 16.53 9.55 1.22
CA CYS A 197 16.34 8.39 0.32
C CYS A 197 15.31 8.71 -0.78
N GLN A 198 14.21 9.35 -0.43
CA GLN A 198 13.21 9.77 -1.43
C GLN A 198 13.76 10.83 -2.39
N ALA A 199 14.56 11.76 -1.90
CA ALA A 199 15.18 12.80 -2.72
C ALA A 199 16.16 12.19 -3.75
N LEU A 200 16.98 11.21 -3.36
CA LEU A 200 17.87 10.48 -4.26
C LEU A 200 17.07 9.78 -5.37
N VAL A 201 16.00 9.07 -5.03
CA VAL A 201 15.14 8.39 -6.01
C VAL A 201 14.48 9.39 -6.95
N LYS A 202 13.90 10.48 -6.43
CA LYS A 202 13.28 11.53 -7.25
C LYS A 202 14.30 12.17 -8.20
N SER A 203 15.52 12.45 -7.73
CA SER A 203 16.60 13.02 -8.54
C SER A 203 17.02 12.08 -9.67
N ALA A 204 17.09 10.76 -9.41
CA ALA A 204 17.40 9.78 -10.44
C ALA A 204 16.36 9.75 -11.56
N PHE A 205 15.06 9.84 -11.24
CA PHE A 205 13.99 9.93 -12.25
C PHE A 205 14.06 11.21 -13.09
N MET A 206 14.67 12.28 -12.57
CA MET A 206 14.80 13.56 -13.26
C MET A 206 16.10 13.70 -14.04
N ASP A 207 17.08 12.81 -13.84
CA ASP A 207 18.38 12.90 -14.47
C ASP A 207 18.35 12.34 -15.90
N GLU A 208 18.59 13.20 -16.90
CA GLU A 208 18.53 12.80 -18.30
C GLU A 208 19.59 11.77 -18.70
N GLU A 209 20.77 11.83 -18.10
CA GLU A 209 21.84 10.88 -18.40
C GLU A 209 21.50 9.48 -17.89
N LEU A 210 21.01 9.37 -16.65
CA LEU A 210 20.53 8.09 -16.12
C LEU A 210 19.38 7.53 -16.95
N ASN A 211 18.40 8.34 -17.34
CA ASN A 211 17.27 7.88 -18.15
C ASN A 211 17.65 7.48 -19.59
N LYS A 212 18.80 7.96 -20.10
CA LYS A 212 19.36 7.46 -21.35
C LYS A 212 20.14 6.16 -21.16
N HIS A 213 20.78 5.99 -20.01
CA HIS A 213 21.63 4.84 -19.70
C HIS A 213 20.82 3.61 -19.30
N MET A 214 19.79 3.78 -18.46
CA MET A 214 18.99 2.68 -17.89
C MET A 214 17.48 3.01 -17.87
N MET A 215 16.68 1.96 -17.93
CA MET A 215 15.22 2.09 -17.76
C MET A 215 14.90 2.12 -16.27
N LEU A 216 14.41 3.26 -15.77
CA LEU A 216 14.06 3.44 -14.37
C LEU A 216 12.56 3.40 -14.15
N THR A 217 12.11 2.73 -13.09
CA THR A 217 10.73 2.78 -12.59
C THR A 217 10.70 2.79 -11.06
N SER A 218 9.54 3.15 -10.50
CA SER A 218 9.31 3.16 -9.04
C SER A 218 8.34 2.06 -8.63
N ALA A 219 8.68 1.33 -7.57
CA ALA A 219 7.76 0.41 -6.92
C ALA A 219 7.09 0.98 -5.66
N ASN A 220 7.10 2.29 -5.45
CA ASN A 220 6.32 2.94 -4.41
C ASN A 220 4.83 3.00 -4.78
N SER A 221 3.95 3.39 -3.85
CA SER A 221 2.49 3.44 -4.04
C SER A 221 2.01 4.48 -5.07
N ILE A 222 2.93 5.27 -5.62
CA ILE A 222 2.66 6.16 -6.76
C ILE A 222 2.39 5.38 -8.06
N ASN A 223 2.92 4.17 -8.20
CA ASN A 223 2.69 3.32 -9.36
C ASN A 223 1.31 2.65 -9.30
N VAL A 224 0.56 2.68 -10.41
CA VAL A 224 -0.79 2.10 -10.51
C VAL A 224 -0.82 0.61 -10.21
N ALA A 225 0.21 -0.13 -10.64
CA ALA A 225 0.33 -1.56 -10.36
C ALA A 225 0.61 -1.88 -8.89
N ARG A 226 0.94 -0.88 -8.07
CA ARG A 226 1.20 -1.03 -6.63
C ARG A 226 -0.03 -0.75 -5.79
N PHE A 227 -0.81 0.28 -6.10
CA PHE A 227 -1.94 0.64 -5.24
C PHE A 227 -3.25 -0.02 -5.66
N LEU A 228 -3.56 -0.15 -6.96
CA LEU A 228 -4.83 -0.73 -7.42
C LEU A 228 -5.09 -2.14 -6.89
N PRO A 229 -4.12 -3.07 -6.89
CA PRO A 229 -4.33 -4.43 -6.37
C PRO A 229 -4.69 -4.49 -4.88
N GLN A 230 -4.43 -3.43 -4.14
CA GLN A 230 -4.85 -3.35 -2.73
C GLN A 230 -6.38 -3.30 -2.58
N ALA A 231 -7.12 -2.97 -3.63
CA ALA A 231 -8.58 -3.09 -3.62
C ALA A 231 -9.04 -4.54 -3.36
N PHE A 232 -8.26 -5.54 -3.75
CA PHE A 232 -8.62 -6.96 -3.64
C PHE A 232 -8.99 -7.37 -2.22
N TYR A 233 -8.16 -7.03 -1.25
CA TYR A 233 -8.41 -7.44 0.14
C TYR A 233 -9.57 -6.67 0.80
N TYR A 234 -9.91 -5.48 0.32
CA TYR A 234 -11.10 -4.77 0.81
C TYR A 234 -12.40 -5.43 0.32
N PHE A 235 -12.46 -5.84 -0.94
CA PHE A 235 -13.58 -6.64 -1.44
C PHE A 235 -13.69 -7.97 -0.69
N ASN A 236 -12.57 -8.64 -0.43
CA ASN A 236 -12.53 -9.88 0.36
C ASN A 236 -13.03 -9.66 1.79
N ALA A 237 -12.66 -8.57 2.44
CA ALA A 237 -13.14 -8.24 3.79
C ALA A 237 -14.66 -8.04 3.83
N VAL A 238 -15.21 -7.31 2.85
CA VAL A 238 -16.65 -7.12 2.70
C VAL A 238 -17.37 -8.46 2.44
N ALA A 239 -16.79 -9.32 1.60
CA ALA A 239 -17.32 -10.66 1.33
C ALA A 239 -17.39 -11.51 2.60
N GLN A 240 -16.32 -11.52 3.40
CA GLN A 240 -16.24 -12.28 4.66
C GLN A 240 -17.26 -11.79 5.69
N ILE A 241 -17.41 -10.45 5.89
CA ILE A 241 -18.45 -9.89 6.78
C ILE A 241 -19.85 -10.28 6.31
N SER A 242 -20.08 -10.20 5.00
CA SER A 242 -21.39 -10.56 4.43
C SER A 242 -21.72 -12.05 4.60
N ALA A 243 -20.70 -12.92 4.48
CA ALA A 243 -20.84 -14.36 4.77
C ALA A 243 -21.19 -14.64 6.25
N LEU A 244 -20.51 -13.96 7.20
CA LEU A 244 -20.80 -14.09 8.63
C LEU A 244 -22.22 -13.64 8.97
N LYS A 245 -22.67 -12.50 8.43
CA LYS A 245 -24.05 -12.01 8.64
C LYS A 245 -25.11 -12.98 8.11
N SER A 246 -24.88 -13.59 6.95
CA SER A 246 -25.83 -14.54 6.36
C SER A 246 -25.98 -15.83 7.16
N GLN A 247 -24.99 -16.21 7.97
CA GLN A 247 -25.05 -17.36 8.85
C GLN A 247 -25.82 -17.08 10.16
N THR A 248 -25.84 -15.82 10.60
CA THR A 248 -26.40 -15.42 11.89
C THR A 248 -27.83 -14.83 11.80
N SER A 249 -28.28 -14.44 10.64
CA SER A 249 -29.61 -13.88 10.42
C SER A 249 -30.21 -14.31 9.08
N ASN A 250 -31.51 -14.62 9.05
CA ASN A 250 -32.29 -14.82 7.81
C ASN A 250 -32.52 -13.51 7.02
N LEU A 251 -32.00 -12.38 7.49
CA LEU A 251 -32.04 -11.09 6.83
C LEU A 251 -30.89 -11.00 5.84
N LYS A 252 -31.18 -10.64 4.58
CA LYS A 252 -30.14 -10.26 3.64
C LYS A 252 -29.29 -9.17 4.28
N PRO A 253 -27.95 -9.29 4.30
CA PRO A 253 -27.11 -8.26 4.88
C PRO A 253 -27.44 -6.93 4.19
N GLN A 254 -27.87 -5.94 4.95
CA GLN A 254 -27.78 -4.57 4.47
C GLN A 254 -26.30 -4.22 4.53
N THR A 255 -25.66 -4.25 3.39
CA THR A 255 -24.24 -3.97 3.22
C THR A 255 -23.86 -2.51 3.52
N SER A 256 -24.86 -1.69 3.82
CA SER A 256 -24.74 -0.26 4.12
C SER A 256 -24.18 0.07 5.52
N ASP A 257 -23.78 -0.91 6.33
CA ASP A 257 -23.39 -0.67 7.73
C ASP A 257 -21.90 -0.86 7.98
N ILE A 258 -21.11 -1.18 6.95
CA ILE A 258 -19.66 -1.40 7.08
C ILE A 258 -18.92 -0.07 7.11
N VAL A 259 -18.12 0.13 8.14
CA VAL A 259 -17.15 1.22 8.26
C VAL A 259 -15.76 0.65 8.10
N MET A 260 -15.01 1.15 7.12
CA MET A 260 -13.64 0.71 6.86
C MET A 260 -12.65 1.74 7.43
N CYS A 261 -11.86 1.32 8.42
CA CYS A 261 -10.83 2.16 9.01
C CYS A 261 -9.44 1.78 8.49
N VAL A 262 -8.74 2.74 7.92
CA VAL A 262 -7.46 2.49 7.24
C VAL A 262 -6.35 3.35 7.85
N PRO A 263 -5.41 2.73 8.58
CA PRO A 263 -4.17 3.38 8.96
C PRO A 263 -3.39 3.80 7.72
N SER A 264 -3.14 5.09 7.54
CA SER A 264 -2.64 5.62 6.28
C SER A 264 -1.50 6.63 6.46
N GLY A 265 -0.39 6.42 5.76
CA GLY A 265 0.72 7.37 5.64
C GLY A 265 0.74 8.02 4.27
N ASN A 266 1.16 7.30 3.23
CA ASN A 266 1.19 7.81 1.84
C ASN A 266 -0.14 7.65 1.07
N PHE A 267 -1.18 7.16 1.73
CA PHE A 267 -2.57 7.02 1.26
C PHE A 267 -2.79 6.09 0.05
N GLY A 268 -1.82 5.29 -0.33
CA GLY A 268 -2.00 4.29 -1.40
C GLY A 268 -3.06 3.25 -1.05
N ASN A 269 -3.07 2.77 0.19
CA ASN A 269 -3.99 1.75 0.70
C ASN A 269 -5.44 2.26 0.76
N ILE A 270 -5.69 3.41 1.40
CA ILE A 270 -7.05 3.97 1.44
C ILE A 270 -7.51 4.39 0.04
N CYS A 271 -6.62 4.91 -0.81
CA CYS A 271 -6.94 5.24 -2.18
C CYS A 271 -7.49 4.01 -2.93
N ALA A 272 -6.89 2.83 -2.75
CA ALA A 272 -7.40 1.58 -3.33
C ALA A 272 -8.80 1.22 -2.80
N ALA A 273 -9.05 1.44 -1.51
CA ALA A 273 -10.39 1.23 -0.92
C ALA A 273 -11.42 2.18 -1.52
N LEU A 274 -11.06 3.44 -1.75
CA LEU A 274 -11.92 4.45 -2.37
C LEU A 274 -12.21 4.13 -3.84
N PHE A 275 -11.22 3.61 -4.59
CA PHE A 275 -11.45 3.07 -5.93
C PHE A 275 -12.43 1.89 -5.89
N GLY A 276 -12.25 0.95 -4.96
CA GLY A 276 -13.20 -0.14 -4.75
C GLY A 276 -14.62 0.35 -4.46
N HIS A 277 -14.77 1.42 -3.68
CA HIS A 277 -16.05 2.06 -3.42
C HIS A 277 -16.68 2.64 -4.71
N GLN A 278 -15.88 3.31 -5.55
CA GLN A 278 -16.34 3.78 -6.86
C GLN A 278 -16.77 2.63 -7.79
N MET A 279 -16.15 1.45 -7.66
CA MET A 279 -16.52 0.22 -8.36
C MET A 279 -17.81 -0.41 -7.84
N GLY A 280 -18.37 0.09 -6.74
CA GLY A 280 -19.61 -0.40 -6.14
C GLY A 280 -19.41 -1.27 -4.89
N MET A 281 -18.20 -1.35 -4.33
CA MET A 281 -17.96 -2.03 -3.06
C MET A 281 -18.84 -1.43 -1.96
N PRO A 282 -19.69 -2.25 -1.28
CA PRO A 282 -20.69 -1.76 -0.36
C PRO A 282 -20.08 -1.43 1.02
N VAL A 283 -19.48 -0.27 1.13
CA VAL A 283 -18.96 0.33 2.37
C VAL A 283 -19.70 1.63 2.63
N LYS A 284 -20.15 1.85 3.85
CA LYS A 284 -20.93 3.03 4.24
C LYS A 284 -20.06 4.29 4.28
N ARG A 285 -18.90 4.20 4.91
CA ARG A 285 -17.95 5.29 5.08
C ARG A 285 -16.57 4.77 5.43
N PHE A 286 -15.59 5.66 5.36
CA PHE A 286 -14.20 5.37 5.69
C PHE A 286 -13.72 6.23 6.86
N ILE A 287 -12.76 5.71 7.61
CA ILE A 287 -11.98 6.49 8.58
C ILE A 287 -10.51 6.40 8.16
N ALA A 288 -9.90 7.54 7.89
CA ALA A 288 -8.45 7.64 7.70
C ALA A 288 -7.80 7.84 9.07
N ALA A 289 -7.11 6.82 9.57
CA ALA A 289 -6.41 6.89 10.84
C ALA A 289 -4.95 7.29 10.61
N ASN A 290 -4.49 8.34 11.29
CA ASN A 290 -3.14 8.86 11.23
C ASN A 290 -2.44 8.76 12.59
N ASN A 291 -1.11 8.76 12.58
CA ASN A 291 -0.29 9.06 13.74
C ASN A 291 -0.18 10.60 13.92
N ALA A 292 0.83 11.08 14.63
CA ALA A 292 1.06 12.52 14.82
C ALA A 292 1.41 13.30 13.54
N ASN A 293 1.48 12.62 12.38
CA ASN A 293 1.57 13.22 11.04
C ASN A 293 0.15 13.43 10.50
N ASP A 294 -0.47 14.49 10.89
CA ASP A 294 -1.90 14.79 10.86
C ASP A 294 -2.35 15.61 9.63
N ILE A 295 -1.58 15.59 8.54
CA ILE A 295 -1.81 16.46 7.38
C ILE A 295 -3.21 16.24 6.77
N PHE A 296 -3.60 14.97 6.57
CA PHE A 296 -4.90 14.65 5.98
C PHE A 296 -6.04 14.90 6.98
N TYR A 297 -5.84 14.60 8.27
CA TYR A 297 -6.80 14.93 9.31
C TYR A 297 -7.12 16.43 9.31
N ASN A 298 -6.07 17.28 9.28
CA ASN A 298 -6.25 18.73 9.23
C ASN A 298 -6.95 19.19 7.95
N TYR A 299 -6.64 18.57 6.79
CA TYR A 299 -7.37 18.83 5.55
C TYR A 299 -8.86 18.51 5.68
N LEU A 300 -9.22 17.37 6.26
CA LEU A 300 -10.63 17.01 6.46
C LEU A 300 -11.36 18.01 7.36
N GLN A 301 -10.68 18.62 8.34
CA GLN A 301 -11.26 19.62 9.23
C GLN A 301 -11.38 21.01 8.58
N THR A 302 -10.45 21.38 7.71
CA THR A 302 -10.29 22.78 7.28
C THR A 302 -10.47 23.02 5.77
N GLY A 303 -10.41 21.97 4.97
CA GLY A 303 -10.34 22.08 3.50
C GLY A 303 -8.98 22.57 2.97
N GLN A 304 -8.01 22.84 3.86
CA GLN A 304 -6.69 23.33 3.48
C GLN A 304 -5.63 22.24 3.58
N TYR A 305 -4.92 21.98 2.49
CA TYR A 305 -3.82 21.04 2.44
C TYR A 305 -2.49 21.75 2.71
N ASN A 306 -1.89 21.47 3.86
CA ASN A 306 -0.66 22.10 4.32
C ASN A 306 0.41 21.05 4.67
N PRO A 307 1.22 20.58 3.69
CA PRO A 307 2.32 19.67 3.95
C PRO A 307 3.31 20.21 4.99
N LYS A 308 3.85 19.32 5.82
CA LYS A 308 4.82 19.64 6.87
C LYS A 308 5.94 18.59 6.86
N PRO A 309 7.13 18.90 7.40
CA PRO A 309 8.13 17.86 7.65
C PRO A 309 7.55 16.73 8.50
N SER A 310 7.87 15.49 8.16
CA SER A 310 7.40 14.32 8.90
C SER A 310 8.01 14.27 10.31
N LYS A 311 7.21 13.79 11.28
CA LYS A 311 7.64 13.50 12.65
C LYS A 311 7.85 12.00 12.79
N GLN A 312 8.93 11.60 13.44
CA GLN A 312 9.19 10.21 13.77
C GLN A 312 8.26 9.73 14.89
N THR A 313 7.59 8.59 14.69
CA THR A 313 6.64 8.01 15.63
C THR A 313 6.83 6.51 15.83
N LEU A 314 6.04 5.89 16.71
CA LEU A 314 5.96 4.44 16.87
C LEU A 314 5.45 3.76 15.61
N ALA A 315 4.46 4.34 14.95
CA ALA A 315 3.84 3.86 13.73
C ALA A 315 4.57 4.41 12.49
N ASN A 316 5.85 4.08 12.35
CA ASN A 316 6.80 4.73 11.46
C ASN A 316 6.46 4.66 9.96
N ALA A 317 5.69 3.67 9.50
CA ALA A 317 5.25 3.58 8.10
C ALA A 317 4.23 4.67 7.72
N MET A 318 3.68 5.37 8.71
CA MET A 318 2.80 6.54 8.55
C MET A 318 3.52 7.88 8.79
N ASP A 319 4.85 7.91 8.96
CA ASP A 319 5.63 9.13 9.12
C ASP A 319 5.80 9.82 7.77
N VAL A 320 4.73 10.44 7.29
CA VAL A 320 4.64 11.08 5.99
C VAL A 320 4.06 12.48 6.14
N GLY A 321 4.85 13.49 5.78
CA GLY A 321 4.47 14.90 5.86
C GLY A 321 3.85 15.49 4.58
N ASP A 322 3.94 14.75 3.45
CA ASP A 322 3.37 15.10 2.15
C ASP A 322 2.91 13.83 1.41
N PRO A 323 1.70 13.33 1.73
CA PRO A 323 1.18 12.10 1.15
C PRO A 323 0.98 12.18 -0.36
N SER A 324 1.79 11.47 -1.15
CA SER A 324 1.74 11.54 -2.62
C SER A 324 0.37 11.18 -3.21
N ASN A 325 -0.35 10.20 -2.61
CA ASN A 325 -1.65 9.78 -3.11
C ASN A 325 -2.80 10.73 -2.72
N PHE A 326 -2.54 11.79 -1.96
CA PHE A 326 -3.53 12.84 -1.74
C PHE A 326 -4.01 13.44 -3.08
N ALA A 327 -3.11 13.63 -4.04
CA ALA A 327 -3.46 14.09 -5.39
C ALA A 327 -4.49 13.18 -6.07
N ARG A 328 -4.41 11.84 -5.87
CA ARG A 328 -5.42 10.91 -6.39
C ARG A 328 -6.77 11.04 -5.72
N ILE A 329 -6.79 11.24 -4.40
CA ILE A 329 -8.04 11.45 -3.65
C ILE A 329 -8.73 12.73 -4.14
N ILE A 330 -8.00 13.83 -4.24
CA ILE A 330 -8.54 15.08 -4.78
C ILE A 330 -9.08 14.86 -6.20
N ASN A 331 -8.30 14.24 -7.06
CA ASN A 331 -8.68 14.02 -8.45
C ASN A 331 -9.95 13.15 -8.56
N LEU A 332 -10.06 12.08 -7.75
CA LEU A 332 -11.21 11.18 -7.72
C LEU A 332 -12.51 11.89 -7.35
N TYR A 333 -12.47 12.83 -6.41
CA TYR A 333 -13.66 13.52 -5.90
C TYR A 333 -13.91 14.89 -6.52
N SER A 334 -12.94 15.45 -7.24
CA SER A 334 -13.10 16.71 -8.01
C SER A 334 -13.64 16.51 -9.43
N GLU A 335 -13.95 15.27 -9.84
CA GLU A 335 -14.30 14.93 -11.22
C GLU A 335 -13.25 15.46 -12.23
N ASN A 336 -11.99 15.13 -11.99
CA ASN A 336 -10.85 15.61 -12.77
C ASN A 336 -10.73 17.15 -12.79
N GLY A 337 -10.93 17.79 -11.64
CA GLY A 337 -10.79 19.25 -11.48
C GLY A 337 -11.97 20.06 -12.02
N LYS A 338 -13.13 19.43 -12.28
CA LYS A 338 -14.35 20.15 -12.69
C LYS A 338 -15.05 20.84 -11.52
N LEU A 339 -14.90 20.31 -10.31
CA LEU A 339 -15.49 20.88 -9.10
C LEU A 339 -14.54 21.86 -8.42
N SER A 340 -15.12 22.82 -7.71
CA SER A 340 -14.35 23.72 -6.85
C SER A 340 -13.66 22.97 -5.70
N PRO A 341 -12.63 23.56 -5.09
CA PRO A 341 -12.00 22.97 -3.89
C PRO A 341 -12.99 22.73 -2.75
N GLU A 342 -13.96 23.61 -2.53
CA GLU A 342 -15.00 23.52 -1.51
C GLU A 342 -15.95 22.35 -1.78
N GLU A 343 -16.44 22.21 -3.01
CA GLU A 343 -17.29 21.08 -3.42
C GLU A 343 -16.55 19.75 -3.32
N THR A 344 -15.28 19.73 -3.72
CA THR A 344 -14.42 18.55 -3.59
C THR A 344 -14.24 18.15 -2.14
N HIS A 345 -13.95 19.10 -1.26
CA HIS A 345 -13.82 18.87 0.17
C HIS A 345 -15.12 18.34 0.79
N GLN A 346 -16.27 18.92 0.46
CA GLN A 346 -17.58 18.44 0.92
C GLN A 346 -17.87 16.99 0.49
N ARG A 347 -17.53 16.61 -0.74
CA ARG A 347 -17.66 15.23 -1.21
C ARG A 347 -16.76 14.27 -0.45
N ILE A 348 -15.51 14.66 -0.21
CA ILE A 348 -14.55 13.85 0.56
C ILE A 348 -15.07 13.67 1.98
N THR A 349 -15.45 14.73 2.67
CA THR A 349 -15.88 14.70 4.08
C THR A 349 -17.25 14.05 4.28
N SER A 350 -18.08 13.96 3.24
CA SER A 350 -19.33 13.19 3.30
C SER A 350 -19.11 11.67 3.37
N LEU A 351 -17.94 11.18 2.96
CA LEU A 351 -17.60 9.75 2.93
C LEU A 351 -16.45 9.39 3.86
N ILE A 352 -15.51 10.29 4.07
CA ILE A 352 -14.25 10.04 4.80
C ILE A 352 -14.18 10.95 6.02
N SER A 353 -14.08 10.34 7.20
CA SER A 353 -13.68 11.02 8.43
C SER A 353 -12.22 10.72 8.75
N GLY A 354 -11.60 11.50 9.62
CA GLY A 354 -10.22 11.33 10.04
C GLY A 354 -10.07 11.15 11.54
N ALA A 355 -9.00 10.48 11.95
CA ALA A 355 -8.55 10.40 13.33
C ALA A 355 -7.01 10.54 13.38
N THR A 356 -6.49 11.04 14.48
CA THR A 356 -5.03 11.18 14.67
C THR A 356 -4.67 10.88 16.15
N TYR A 357 -3.54 10.18 16.34
CA TYR A 357 -3.13 9.69 17.64
C TYR A 357 -1.64 9.95 17.90
N SER A 358 -1.33 10.37 19.12
CA SER A 358 0.04 10.47 19.63
C SER A 358 0.59 9.10 20.00
N ASP A 359 1.91 9.00 20.15
CA ASP A 359 2.57 7.75 20.57
C ASP A 359 2.06 7.24 21.92
N GLU A 360 1.73 8.13 22.86
CA GLU A 360 1.16 7.76 24.17
C GLU A 360 -0.23 7.16 24.03
N GLN A 361 -1.07 7.73 23.17
CA GLN A 361 -2.40 7.19 22.88
C GLN A 361 -2.28 5.81 22.19
N ILE A 362 -1.35 5.66 21.24
CA ILE A 362 -1.07 4.37 20.57
C ILE A 362 -0.67 3.31 21.59
N LYS A 363 0.27 3.62 22.51
CA LYS A 363 0.70 2.70 23.57
C LYS A 363 -0.46 2.28 24.48
N GLU A 364 -1.28 3.24 24.91
CA GLU A 364 -2.41 2.97 25.77
C GLU A 364 -3.46 2.10 25.05
N THR A 365 -3.77 2.41 23.80
CA THR A 365 -4.65 1.60 22.97
C THR A 365 -4.17 0.14 22.86
N MET A 366 -2.87 -0.05 22.60
CA MET A 366 -2.29 -1.40 22.51
C MET A 366 -2.44 -2.18 23.82
N ARG A 367 -2.15 -1.53 24.99
CA ARG A 367 -2.31 -2.14 26.32
C ARG A 367 -3.77 -2.50 26.60
N GLN A 368 -4.67 -1.57 26.33
CA GLN A 368 -6.09 -1.75 26.63
C GLN A 368 -6.69 -2.85 25.75
N CYS A 369 -6.44 -2.84 24.43
CA CYS A 369 -6.89 -3.87 23.53
C CYS A 369 -6.40 -5.25 23.95
N TYR A 370 -5.10 -5.39 24.23
CA TYR A 370 -4.54 -6.66 24.69
C TYR A 370 -5.14 -7.14 26.01
N LYS A 371 -5.32 -6.25 26.97
CA LYS A 371 -5.92 -6.56 28.28
C LYS A 371 -7.38 -7.03 28.16
N GLU A 372 -8.16 -6.38 27.28
CA GLU A 372 -9.60 -6.66 27.13
C GLU A 372 -9.88 -7.85 26.25
N THR A 373 -9.08 -8.08 25.21
CA THR A 373 -9.39 -9.04 24.14
C THR A 373 -8.33 -10.12 23.94
N GLY A 374 -7.12 -9.92 24.42
CA GLY A 374 -5.96 -10.75 24.13
C GLY A 374 -5.37 -10.53 22.72
N TYR A 375 -5.94 -9.62 21.92
CA TYR A 375 -5.45 -9.32 20.58
C TYR A 375 -4.24 -8.40 20.63
N ILE A 376 -3.18 -8.77 19.92
CA ILE A 376 -1.93 -7.99 19.86
C ILE A 376 -1.98 -7.11 18.62
N LEU A 377 -2.06 -5.81 18.83
CA LEU A 377 -2.00 -4.80 17.76
C LEU A 377 -0.57 -4.42 17.43
N ASP A 378 -0.28 -4.18 16.14
CA ASP A 378 0.87 -3.37 15.76
C ASP A 378 0.58 -1.88 15.99
N PRO A 379 1.59 -1.01 16.07
CA PRO A 379 1.35 0.43 16.34
C PRO A 379 0.47 1.13 15.29
N HIS A 380 0.45 0.65 14.03
CA HIS A 380 -0.39 1.21 12.96
C HIS A 380 -1.83 0.74 13.12
N GLY A 381 -2.03 -0.56 13.33
CA GLY A 381 -3.34 -1.14 13.62
C GLY A 381 -4.00 -0.54 14.85
N ALA A 382 -3.20 -0.17 15.86
CA ALA A 382 -3.69 0.52 17.06
C ALA A 382 -4.38 1.86 16.73
N CYS A 383 -3.85 2.62 15.77
CA CYS A 383 -4.54 3.83 15.29
C CYS A 383 -5.90 3.49 14.67
N GLY A 384 -5.96 2.43 13.88
CA GLY A 384 -7.20 1.99 13.24
C GLY A 384 -8.24 1.47 14.23
N TYR A 385 -7.79 0.66 15.19
CA TYR A 385 -8.66 0.13 16.24
C TYR A 385 -9.25 1.26 17.10
N GLN A 386 -8.41 2.19 17.58
CA GLN A 386 -8.87 3.32 18.40
C GLN A 386 -9.84 4.21 17.63
N ALA A 387 -9.60 4.45 16.33
CA ALA A 387 -10.49 5.26 15.52
C ALA A 387 -11.89 4.64 15.34
N LEU A 388 -11.99 3.30 15.38
CA LEU A 388 -13.29 2.62 15.43
C LEU A 388 -13.92 2.70 16.82
N GLU A 389 -13.16 2.52 17.90
CA GLU A 389 -13.68 2.70 19.27
C GLU A 389 -14.25 4.11 19.46
N ASP A 390 -13.58 5.14 18.94
CA ASP A 390 -14.01 6.54 19.09
C ASP A 390 -15.18 6.90 18.15
N GLY A 391 -15.28 6.28 16.97
CA GLY A 391 -16.10 6.79 15.88
C GLY A 391 -17.23 5.89 15.40
N LEU A 392 -17.31 4.62 15.85
CA LEU A 392 -18.33 3.69 15.39
C LEU A 392 -19.70 4.06 15.97
N GLN A 393 -20.73 4.05 15.12
CA GLN A 393 -22.09 4.38 15.52
C GLN A 393 -22.90 3.10 15.80
N PRO A 394 -23.98 3.17 16.59
CA PRO A 394 -24.86 2.02 16.83
C PRO A 394 -25.35 1.39 15.52
N GLY A 395 -25.21 0.07 15.41
CA GLY A 395 -25.59 -0.70 14.22
C GLY A 395 -24.53 -0.76 13.13
N GLU A 396 -23.43 -0.03 13.23
CA GLU A 396 -22.29 -0.14 12.32
C GLU A 396 -21.37 -1.31 12.70
N ILE A 397 -20.70 -1.86 11.68
CA ILE A 397 -19.63 -2.83 11.82
C ILE A 397 -18.34 -2.20 11.34
N GLY A 398 -17.35 -2.10 12.23
CA GLY A 398 -16.04 -1.57 11.94
C GLY A 398 -15.05 -2.65 11.51
N ILE A 399 -14.31 -2.38 10.44
CA ILE A 399 -13.17 -3.17 10.01
C ILE A 399 -11.95 -2.24 9.99
N PHE A 400 -10.95 -2.51 10.82
CA PHE A 400 -9.66 -1.83 10.70
C PHE A 400 -8.61 -2.71 10.03
N CYS A 401 -7.68 -2.09 9.32
CA CYS A 401 -6.57 -2.81 8.70
C CYS A 401 -5.45 -3.02 9.73
N GLU A 402 -5.11 -4.26 10.02
CA GLU A 402 -3.87 -4.63 10.69
C GLU A 402 -2.79 -4.80 9.62
N THR A 403 -1.93 -3.78 9.48
CA THR A 403 -1.11 -3.58 8.28
C THR A 403 0.19 -4.35 8.28
N ALA A 404 0.67 -4.78 9.44
CA ALA A 404 1.88 -5.57 9.60
C ALA A 404 1.77 -6.47 10.82
N HIS A 405 2.50 -7.58 10.82
CA HIS A 405 2.55 -8.47 11.99
C HIS A 405 3.27 -7.78 13.15
N PRO A 406 2.74 -7.81 14.38
CA PRO A 406 3.34 -7.16 15.56
C PRO A 406 4.81 -7.51 15.80
N ALA A 407 5.24 -8.74 15.49
CA ALA A 407 6.62 -9.18 15.62
C ALA A 407 7.62 -8.38 14.76
N LYS A 408 7.18 -7.65 13.74
CA LYS A 408 8.07 -6.73 12.98
C LYS A 408 8.51 -5.53 13.81
N PHE A 409 7.78 -5.24 14.86
CA PHE A 409 8.01 -4.17 15.83
C PHE A 409 8.26 -4.73 17.23
N LYS A 410 8.76 -5.98 17.31
CA LYS A 410 8.87 -6.77 18.54
C LYS A 410 9.39 -5.99 19.73
N GLU A 411 10.54 -5.31 19.63
CA GLU A 411 11.12 -4.54 20.73
C GLU A 411 10.15 -3.53 21.33
N LYS A 412 9.41 -2.82 20.46
CA LYS A 412 8.42 -1.82 20.87
C LYS A 412 7.17 -2.47 21.47
N VAL A 413 6.67 -3.55 20.83
CA VAL A 413 5.46 -4.24 21.26
C VAL A 413 5.69 -4.94 22.60
N ASP A 414 6.82 -5.63 22.76
CA ASP A 414 7.23 -6.30 24.01
C ASP A 414 7.34 -5.29 25.16
N ASP A 415 7.99 -4.13 24.93
CA ASP A 415 8.12 -3.07 25.93
C ASP A 415 6.76 -2.47 26.34
N ILE A 416 5.88 -2.25 25.36
CA ILE A 416 4.56 -1.66 25.62
C ILE A 416 3.65 -2.63 26.39
N LEU A 417 3.65 -3.91 26.02
CA LEU A 417 2.71 -4.91 26.54
C LEU A 417 3.28 -5.71 27.73
N GLY A 418 4.60 -5.69 27.93
CA GLY A 418 5.26 -6.50 28.95
C GLY A 418 5.22 -8.00 28.63
N ILE A 419 5.25 -8.37 27.35
CA ILE A 419 5.19 -9.77 26.87
C ILE A 419 6.38 -10.05 25.96
N ASP A 420 6.54 -11.30 25.56
CA ASP A 420 7.51 -11.76 24.56
C ASP A 420 6.75 -12.22 23.31
N VAL A 421 6.58 -11.32 22.33
CA VAL A 421 5.87 -11.64 21.08
C VAL A 421 6.66 -12.68 20.30
N GLU A 422 6.02 -13.78 19.96
CA GLU A 422 6.62 -14.84 19.17
C GLU A 422 6.99 -14.33 17.77
N ILE A 423 8.22 -14.62 17.33
CA ILE A 423 8.68 -14.30 15.97
C ILE A 423 8.26 -15.44 15.05
N PRO A 424 7.37 -15.21 14.06
CA PRO A 424 6.98 -16.24 13.12
C PRO A 424 8.19 -16.86 12.41
N GLU A 425 8.17 -18.17 12.15
CA GLU A 425 9.27 -18.90 11.53
C GLU A 425 9.76 -18.25 10.22
N ARG A 426 8.82 -17.76 9.43
CA ARG A 426 9.10 -17.04 8.17
C ARG A 426 9.93 -15.77 8.39
N LEU A 427 9.68 -15.03 9.47
CA LEU A 427 10.42 -13.85 9.83
C LEU A 427 11.81 -14.21 10.41
N ALA A 428 11.85 -15.24 11.26
CA ALA A 428 13.08 -15.76 11.84
C ALA A 428 14.05 -16.29 10.75
N ALA A 429 13.54 -16.76 9.62
CA ALA A 429 14.37 -17.21 8.50
C ALA A 429 15.21 -16.06 7.89
N PHE A 430 14.63 -14.85 7.75
CA PHE A 430 15.39 -13.68 7.29
C PHE A 430 16.50 -13.28 8.27
N MET A 431 16.25 -13.39 9.57
CA MET A 431 17.21 -13.01 10.61
C MET A 431 18.48 -13.89 10.64
N LYS A 432 18.43 -15.07 9.99
CA LYS A 432 19.59 -15.98 9.85
C LYS A 432 20.50 -15.61 8.70
N GLY A 433 20.06 -14.72 7.80
CA GLY A 433 20.86 -14.27 6.65
C GLY A 433 21.94 -13.27 7.03
N GLU A 434 22.94 -13.15 6.17
CA GLU A 434 24.01 -12.16 6.31
C GLU A 434 23.59 -10.84 5.64
N LYS A 435 23.74 -9.72 6.37
CA LYS A 435 23.44 -8.39 5.86
C LYS A 435 24.40 -8.04 4.71
N GLN A 436 23.83 -7.72 3.55
CA GLN A 436 24.52 -7.21 2.38
C GLN A 436 23.92 -5.86 2.02
N SER A 437 24.71 -4.79 2.15
CA SER A 437 24.28 -3.44 1.79
C SER A 437 25.43 -2.62 1.26
N VAL A 438 25.13 -1.69 0.37
CA VAL A 438 26.07 -0.72 -0.17
C VAL A 438 25.94 0.57 0.63
N PRO A 439 26.97 1.03 1.33
CA PRO A 439 26.93 2.32 2.00
C PRO A 439 26.86 3.44 0.96
N MET A 440 26.04 4.46 1.22
CA MET A 440 25.80 5.58 0.33
C MET A 440 25.66 6.87 1.11
N THR A 441 26.24 7.95 0.58
CA THR A 441 25.98 9.29 1.09
C THR A 441 24.61 9.77 0.62
N LYS A 442 24.12 10.89 1.15
CA LYS A 442 22.90 11.55 0.65
C LYS A 442 23.17 12.47 -0.55
N ASP A 443 24.41 12.52 -1.07
CA ASP A 443 24.76 13.27 -2.28
C ASP A 443 24.28 12.51 -3.53
N PHE A 444 23.52 13.16 -4.36
CA PHE A 444 23.00 12.56 -5.60
C PHE A 444 24.10 12.18 -6.58
N ASN A 445 25.21 12.90 -6.63
CA ASN A 445 26.32 12.59 -7.54
C ASN A 445 26.96 11.23 -7.22
N ASP A 446 27.07 10.89 -5.94
CA ASP A 446 27.58 9.57 -5.51
C ASP A 446 26.62 8.46 -5.94
N PHE A 447 25.32 8.66 -5.73
CA PHE A 447 24.29 7.71 -6.14
C PHE A 447 24.21 7.56 -7.66
N LYS A 448 24.25 8.67 -8.41
CA LYS A 448 24.29 8.67 -9.86
C LYS A 448 25.49 7.90 -10.41
N LYS A 449 26.69 8.20 -9.88
CA LYS A 449 27.93 7.49 -10.25
C LYS A 449 27.81 6.00 -10.02
N PHE A 450 27.25 5.59 -8.88
CA PHE A 450 27.00 4.18 -8.57
C PHE A 450 26.09 3.52 -9.61
N LEU A 451 24.95 4.16 -9.96
CA LEU A 451 24.00 3.61 -10.94
C LEU A 451 24.61 3.51 -12.34
N LEU A 452 25.41 4.49 -12.80
CA LEU A 452 26.05 4.47 -14.11
C LEU A 452 27.12 3.37 -14.27
N THR A 453 27.55 2.73 -13.19
CA THR A 453 28.53 1.61 -13.21
C THR A 453 27.85 0.23 -13.23
N ARG A 454 26.54 0.17 -13.33
CA ARG A 454 25.73 -1.07 -13.27
C ARG A 454 25.05 -1.43 -14.62
#